data_904e9d75ceb6170a647e71fae378acd4
#
_entry.id   904e9d75ceb6170a647e71fae378acd4
#
_cell.length_a   1.000
_cell.length_b   1.000
_cell.length_c   1.000
_cell.angle_alpha   90.00
_cell.angle_beta   90.00
_cell.angle_gamma   90.00
#
_symmetry.space_group_name_H-M   'P 1'
#
loop_
_entity.id
_entity.type
_entity.pdbx_description
1 polymer ?
#
loop_
_entity_poly.entity_id
_entity_poly.type
_entity_poly.pdbx_seq_one_letter_code
_entity_poly.pdbx_strand_id
1 'polypeptide(L)'
;MEALSTQLHISPVLAQVLANRGIADVRAGDHFLHNTLADMADPFLMKGMENAVIRLEQAITEKQRIVIYGDYDVDGITSTSLVYSVLRDLGASPQFYIPERESEGYGLNEGALEQLSRQADLLITVDCGISSHDLVQQFSPVLDMIITDHHEPPEQIPPALAVLNPKQAGCPYPFKELAGAGVAYVLCRALWQHHCHEDLPGYTDLA
;
A
#
# COMPACT_ATOMS: atom_id res chain seq x y z
N MET A 1 -27.94 -21.01 2.56
CA MET A 1 -28.31 -20.31 1.32
C MET A 1 -29.68 -19.62 1.43
N GLU A 2 -30.70 -20.32 1.74
CA GLU A 2 -32.07 -19.75 1.94
C GLU A 2 -32.05 -18.63 3.00
N ALA A 3 -31.36 -18.84 4.11
CA ALA A 3 -31.19 -17.82 5.15
C ALA A 3 -30.44 -16.57 4.62
N LEU A 4 -29.35 -16.72 3.84
CA LEU A 4 -28.64 -15.59 3.23
C LEU A 4 -29.56 -14.80 2.29
N SER A 5 -30.26 -15.49 1.38
CA SER A 5 -31.16 -14.84 0.42
C SER A 5 -32.27 -14.08 1.12
N THR A 6 -32.91 -14.70 2.11
CA THR A 6 -34.07 -14.13 2.82
C THR A 6 -33.66 -12.97 3.73
N GLN A 7 -32.62 -13.14 4.55
CA GLN A 7 -32.25 -12.15 5.59
C GLN A 7 -31.46 -10.96 5.04
N LEU A 8 -30.70 -11.18 3.97
CA LEU A 8 -29.97 -10.10 3.29
C LEU A 8 -30.76 -9.46 2.15
N HIS A 9 -31.97 -9.95 1.88
CA HIS A 9 -32.82 -9.48 0.76
C HIS A 9 -32.12 -9.53 -0.61
N ILE A 10 -31.30 -10.56 -0.83
CA ILE A 10 -30.53 -10.76 -2.06
C ILE A 10 -31.10 -11.91 -2.89
N SER A 11 -30.77 -11.94 -4.18
CA SER A 11 -31.21 -13.04 -5.04
C SER A 11 -30.59 -14.39 -4.61
N PRO A 12 -31.27 -15.53 -4.84
CA PRO A 12 -30.69 -16.85 -4.57
C PRO A 12 -29.37 -17.10 -5.32
N VAL A 13 -29.20 -16.49 -6.50
CA VAL A 13 -27.94 -16.59 -7.29
C VAL A 13 -26.80 -15.89 -6.54
N LEU A 14 -27.02 -14.67 -6.04
CA LEU A 14 -26.00 -13.95 -5.28
C LEU A 14 -25.68 -14.67 -3.96
N ALA A 15 -26.69 -15.20 -3.26
CA ALA A 15 -26.49 -16.02 -2.06
C ALA A 15 -25.60 -17.25 -2.35
N GLN A 16 -25.80 -17.90 -3.53
CA GLN A 16 -24.96 -19.02 -3.93
C GLN A 16 -23.51 -18.57 -4.22
N VAL A 17 -23.32 -17.42 -4.87
CA VAL A 17 -21.96 -16.87 -5.14
C VAL A 17 -21.23 -16.57 -3.84
N LEU A 18 -21.90 -15.97 -2.86
CA LEU A 18 -21.33 -15.72 -1.54
C LEU A 18 -20.94 -17.04 -0.84
N ALA A 19 -21.85 -18.03 -0.83
CA ALA A 19 -21.58 -19.34 -0.24
C ALA A 19 -20.39 -20.05 -0.88
N ASN A 20 -20.26 -19.98 -2.21
CA ASN A 20 -19.11 -20.56 -2.95
C ASN A 20 -17.77 -19.88 -2.60
N ARG A 21 -17.81 -18.65 -2.09
CA ARG A 21 -16.66 -17.90 -1.57
C ARG A 21 -16.41 -18.10 -0.06
N GLY A 22 -17.12 -19.06 0.55
CA GLY A 22 -17.00 -19.35 1.97
C GLY A 22 -17.80 -18.42 2.89
N ILE A 23 -18.58 -17.49 2.33
CA ILE A 23 -19.44 -16.56 3.08
C ILE A 23 -20.80 -17.24 3.28
N ALA A 24 -20.95 -18.02 4.36
CA ALA A 24 -22.10 -18.86 4.58
C ALA A 24 -23.08 -18.34 5.65
N ASP A 25 -22.64 -17.41 6.49
CA ASP A 25 -23.48 -16.79 7.51
C ASP A 25 -23.94 -15.37 7.11
N VAL A 26 -25.08 -14.95 7.70
CA VAL A 26 -25.73 -13.69 7.34
C VAL A 26 -24.89 -12.47 7.74
N ARG A 27 -24.23 -12.50 8.90
CA ARG A 27 -23.41 -11.39 9.37
C ARG A 27 -22.19 -11.16 8.48
N ALA A 28 -21.51 -12.25 8.09
CA ALA A 28 -20.38 -12.17 7.15
C ALA A 28 -20.86 -11.70 5.77
N GLY A 29 -22.06 -12.14 5.33
CA GLY A 29 -22.66 -11.70 4.08
C GLY A 29 -23.02 -10.22 4.08
N ASP A 30 -23.62 -9.74 5.14
CA ASP A 30 -23.97 -8.33 5.32
C ASP A 30 -22.71 -7.46 5.33
N HIS A 31 -21.70 -7.83 6.11
CA HIS A 31 -20.42 -7.16 6.16
C HIS A 31 -19.73 -7.11 4.79
N PHE A 32 -19.76 -8.22 4.03
CA PHE A 32 -19.15 -8.25 2.69
C PHE A 32 -19.88 -7.35 1.69
N LEU A 33 -21.21 -7.25 1.78
CA LEU A 33 -22.01 -6.48 0.82
C LEU A 33 -22.10 -4.98 1.14
N HIS A 34 -21.95 -4.61 2.41
CA HIS A 34 -22.23 -3.25 2.89
C HIS A 34 -21.07 -2.61 3.62
N ASN A 35 -19.84 -3.13 3.44
CA ASN A 35 -18.63 -2.52 3.99
C ASN A 35 -18.50 -1.07 3.57
N THR A 36 -18.03 -0.27 4.50
CA THR A 36 -17.67 1.13 4.32
C THR A 36 -16.22 1.35 4.73
N LEU A 37 -15.69 2.52 4.47
CA LEU A 37 -14.34 2.90 4.93
C LEU A 37 -14.20 2.88 6.46
N ALA A 38 -15.31 3.07 7.20
CA ALA A 38 -15.31 2.96 8.66
C ALA A 38 -15.05 1.53 9.18
N ASP A 39 -15.26 0.52 8.32
CA ASP A 39 -15.00 -0.89 8.62
C ASP A 39 -13.55 -1.31 8.35
N MET A 40 -12.74 -0.43 7.78
CA MET A 40 -11.32 -0.72 7.58
C MET A 40 -10.59 -0.86 8.91
N ALA A 41 -9.71 -1.85 8.97
CA ALA A 41 -8.87 -2.07 10.15
C ALA A 41 -7.97 -0.85 10.45
N ASP A 42 -7.52 -0.78 11.70
CA ASP A 42 -6.52 0.19 12.11
C ASP A 42 -5.27 0.06 11.22
N PRO A 43 -4.85 1.12 10.51
CA PRO A 43 -3.69 1.08 9.63
C PRO A 43 -2.39 0.73 10.36
N PHE A 44 -2.26 1.04 11.66
CA PHE A 44 -1.09 0.72 12.46
C PHE A 44 -0.96 -0.77 12.81
N LEU A 45 -1.97 -1.59 12.49
CA LEU A 45 -1.82 -3.04 12.49
C LEU A 45 -0.94 -3.55 11.33
N MET A 46 -0.69 -2.74 10.30
CA MET A 46 0.25 -3.13 9.23
C MET A 46 1.67 -3.13 9.77
N LYS A 47 2.33 -4.29 9.70
CA LYS A 47 3.72 -4.43 10.18
C LYS A 47 4.64 -3.45 9.43
N GLY A 48 5.42 -2.67 10.17
CA GLY A 48 6.31 -1.64 9.62
C GLY A 48 5.67 -0.25 9.51
N MET A 49 4.34 -0.11 9.73
CA MET A 49 3.62 1.15 9.52
C MET A 49 4.16 2.28 10.40
N GLU A 50 4.42 2.02 11.67
CA GLU A 50 4.92 3.05 12.59
C GLU A 50 6.24 3.66 12.10
N ASN A 51 7.20 2.81 11.70
CA ASN A 51 8.48 3.27 11.15
C ASN A 51 8.30 4.06 9.85
N ALA A 52 7.40 3.59 8.97
CA ALA A 52 7.10 4.28 7.72
C ALA A 52 6.53 5.68 7.97
N VAL A 53 5.54 5.80 8.86
CA VAL A 53 4.89 7.07 9.18
C VAL A 53 5.87 8.04 9.84
N ILE A 54 6.66 7.60 10.82
CA ILE A 54 7.68 8.45 11.48
C ILE A 54 8.69 8.97 10.44
N ARG A 55 9.15 8.11 9.54
CA ARG A 55 10.15 8.52 8.53
C ARG A 55 9.56 9.47 7.49
N LEU A 56 8.29 9.26 7.10
CA LEU A 56 7.57 10.17 6.19
C LEU A 56 7.33 11.52 6.83
N GLU A 57 6.90 11.55 8.09
CA GLU A 57 6.70 12.78 8.86
C GLU A 57 7.99 13.59 8.95
N GLN A 58 9.11 12.93 9.21
CA GLN A 58 10.42 13.57 9.19
C GLN A 58 10.72 14.18 7.81
N ALA A 59 10.50 13.42 6.73
CA ALA A 59 10.77 13.89 5.37
C ALA A 59 9.93 15.10 4.98
N ILE A 60 8.65 15.13 5.39
CA ILE A 60 7.75 16.26 5.18
C ILE A 60 8.23 17.49 5.96
N THR A 61 8.49 17.33 7.26
CA THR A 61 8.90 18.42 8.15
C THR A 61 10.24 19.04 7.73
N GLU A 62 11.20 18.20 7.36
CA GLU A 62 12.54 18.63 6.91
C GLU A 62 12.60 19.03 5.44
N LYS A 63 11.47 18.95 4.71
CA LYS A 63 11.36 19.24 3.27
C LYS A 63 12.36 18.45 2.43
N GLN A 64 12.53 17.19 2.78
CA GLN A 64 13.42 16.28 2.09
C GLN A 64 12.90 15.92 0.70
N ARG A 65 13.79 15.46 -0.17
CA ARG A 65 13.45 15.01 -1.53
C ARG A 65 12.86 13.61 -1.46
N ILE A 66 11.56 13.52 -1.66
CA ILE A 66 10.81 12.26 -1.67
C ILE A 66 10.57 11.84 -3.12
N VAL A 67 10.89 10.60 -3.45
CA VAL A 67 10.55 10.00 -4.74
C VAL A 67 9.65 8.78 -4.51
N ILE A 68 8.58 8.69 -5.28
CA ILE A 68 7.67 7.55 -5.33
C ILE A 68 8.05 6.73 -6.56
N TYR A 69 8.44 5.48 -6.35
CA TYR A 69 8.74 4.52 -7.41
C TYR A 69 7.55 3.58 -7.58
N GLY A 70 6.80 3.75 -8.65
CA GLY A 70 5.62 2.93 -8.94
C GLY A 70 5.87 1.85 -9.96
N ASP A 71 4.85 0.99 -10.17
CA ASP A 71 4.80 0.11 -11.33
C ASP A 71 4.03 0.78 -12.48
N TYR A 72 4.16 0.23 -13.69
CA TYR A 72 3.59 0.76 -14.93
C TYR A 72 2.15 0.30 -15.18
N ASP A 73 1.62 -0.61 -14.40
CA ASP A 73 0.24 -1.07 -14.54
C ASP A 73 -0.77 -0.16 -13.80
N VAL A 74 -2.06 -0.51 -13.86
CA VAL A 74 -3.09 0.33 -13.27
C VAL A 74 -3.00 0.40 -11.76
N ASP A 75 -2.56 -0.66 -11.08
CA ASP A 75 -2.41 -0.70 -9.62
C ASP A 75 -1.24 0.20 -9.18
N GLY A 76 -0.08 0.09 -9.85
CA GLY A 76 1.08 0.92 -9.62
C GLY A 76 0.85 2.41 -9.92
N ILE A 77 0.18 2.73 -11.04
CA ILE A 77 -0.16 4.11 -11.41
C ILE A 77 -1.14 4.72 -10.41
N THR A 78 -2.16 3.99 -10.01
CA THR A 78 -3.16 4.42 -9.02
C THR A 78 -2.49 4.64 -7.66
N SER A 79 -1.68 3.69 -7.20
CA SER A 79 -0.89 3.79 -5.96
C SER A 79 0.01 5.02 -5.95
N THR A 80 0.74 5.24 -7.06
CA THR A 80 1.61 6.42 -7.22
C THR A 80 0.83 7.71 -7.14
N SER A 81 -0.30 7.80 -7.83
CA SER A 81 -1.16 8.99 -7.86
C SER A 81 -1.71 9.32 -6.48
N LEU A 82 -2.11 8.29 -5.73
CA LEU A 82 -2.64 8.41 -4.38
C LEU A 82 -1.58 8.94 -3.41
N VAL A 83 -0.42 8.27 -3.32
CA VAL A 83 0.67 8.68 -2.41
C VAL A 83 1.19 10.07 -2.78
N TYR A 84 1.34 10.36 -4.07
CA TYR A 84 1.75 11.67 -4.56
C TYR A 84 0.79 12.78 -4.10
N SER A 85 -0.51 12.56 -4.28
CA SER A 85 -1.53 13.54 -3.93
C SER A 85 -1.58 13.82 -2.43
N VAL A 86 -1.55 12.76 -1.62
CA VAL A 86 -1.55 12.88 -0.16
C VAL A 86 -0.30 13.59 0.35
N LEU A 87 0.89 13.21 -0.12
CA LEU A 87 2.14 13.88 0.29
C LEU A 87 2.14 15.36 -0.09
N ARG A 88 1.65 15.70 -1.27
CA ARG A 88 1.52 17.10 -1.71
C ARG A 88 0.56 17.88 -0.82
N ASP A 89 -0.57 17.30 -0.46
CA ASP A 89 -1.57 17.96 0.39
C ASP A 89 -1.10 18.11 1.85
N LEU A 90 -0.15 17.26 2.29
CA LEU A 90 0.59 17.39 3.54
C LEU A 90 1.80 18.36 3.44
N GLY A 91 1.97 19.05 2.32
CA GLY A 91 2.97 20.11 2.14
C GLY A 91 4.34 19.64 1.65
N ALA A 92 4.49 18.38 1.27
CA ALA A 92 5.69 17.89 0.59
C ALA A 92 5.72 18.29 -0.90
N SER A 93 6.87 18.09 -1.54
CA SER A 93 7.05 18.25 -2.99
C SER A 93 7.58 16.95 -3.59
N PRO A 94 6.78 15.88 -3.58
CA PRO A 94 7.22 14.59 -4.05
C PRO A 94 7.47 14.59 -5.56
N GLN A 95 8.40 13.75 -6.00
CA GLN A 95 8.56 13.36 -7.39
C GLN A 95 8.13 11.90 -7.54
N PHE A 96 7.92 11.46 -8.77
CA PHE A 96 7.62 10.06 -9.04
C PHE A 96 8.49 9.53 -10.19
N TYR A 97 8.68 8.24 -10.19
CA TYR A 97 9.35 7.47 -11.22
C TYR A 97 8.53 6.23 -11.55
N ILE A 98 8.21 6.05 -12.81
CA ILE A 98 7.53 4.86 -13.33
C ILE A 98 8.49 4.22 -14.35
N PRO A 99 8.95 2.97 -14.13
CA PRO A 99 9.86 2.32 -15.06
C PRO A 99 9.19 2.06 -16.40
N GLU A 100 9.96 2.12 -17.46
CA GLU A 100 9.50 1.77 -18.80
C GLU A 100 9.54 0.25 -18.98
N ARG A 101 8.38 -0.36 -19.24
CA ARG A 101 8.20 -1.82 -19.30
C ARG A 101 9.18 -2.53 -20.23
N GLU A 102 9.44 -1.95 -21.43
CA GLU A 102 10.23 -2.61 -22.47
C GLU A 102 11.74 -2.54 -22.20
N SER A 103 12.21 -1.47 -21.60
CA SER A 103 13.65 -1.22 -21.39
C SER A 103 14.14 -1.55 -19.98
N GLU A 104 13.29 -1.44 -18.96
CA GLU A 104 13.66 -1.56 -17.55
C GLU A 104 13.03 -2.80 -16.86
N GLY A 105 11.95 -3.34 -17.42
CA GLY A 105 11.26 -4.51 -16.87
C GLY A 105 10.36 -4.19 -15.68
N TYR A 106 10.04 -5.21 -14.88
CA TYR A 106 9.19 -5.11 -13.69
C TYR A 106 10.02 -4.93 -12.42
N GLY A 107 9.52 -4.10 -11.51
CA GLY A 107 10.09 -3.90 -10.18
C GLY A 107 11.26 -2.94 -10.15
N LEU A 108 12.01 -2.97 -9.06
CA LEU A 108 13.19 -2.12 -8.90
C LEU A 108 14.30 -2.55 -9.87
N ASN A 109 14.97 -1.56 -10.49
CA ASN A 109 16.14 -1.81 -11.31
C ASN A 109 17.35 -1.00 -10.81
N GLU A 110 18.56 -1.53 -11.00
CA GLU A 110 19.81 -0.96 -10.49
C GLU A 110 20.08 0.41 -11.08
N GLY A 111 19.89 0.59 -12.39
CA GLY A 111 20.17 1.87 -13.07
C GLY A 111 19.29 3.02 -12.55
N ALA A 112 18.00 2.74 -12.32
CA ALA A 112 17.11 3.72 -11.71
C ALA A 112 17.53 4.03 -10.26
N LEU A 113 17.85 3.02 -9.45
CA LEU A 113 18.29 3.23 -8.07
C LEU A 113 19.60 4.01 -7.99
N GLU A 114 20.55 3.78 -8.89
CA GLU A 114 21.78 4.58 -8.97
C GLU A 114 21.50 6.06 -9.25
N GLN A 115 20.56 6.35 -10.13
CA GLN A 115 20.15 7.73 -10.42
C GLN A 115 19.41 8.33 -9.22
N LEU A 116 18.41 7.63 -8.68
CA LEU A 116 17.54 8.11 -7.62
C LEU A 116 18.27 8.29 -6.30
N SER A 117 19.26 7.46 -5.97
CA SER A 117 20.08 7.59 -4.76
C SER A 117 20.88 8.91 -4.68
N ARG A 118 21.10 9.57 -5.82
CA ARG A 118 21.74 10.91 -5.88
C ARG A 118 20.73 12.06 -5.80
N GLN A 119 19.45 11.77 -6.04
CA GLN A 119 18.41 12.79 -6.20
C GLN A 119 17.38 12.76 -5.07
N ALA A 120 17.24 11.67 -4.35
CA ALA A 120 16.27 11.45 -3.28
C ALA A 120 16.95 11.28 -1.92
N ASP A 121 16.25 11.70 -0.88
CA ASP A 121 16.60 11.41 0.51
C ASP A 121 15.73 10.26 1.05
N LEU A 122 14.56 10.06 0.44
CA LEU A 122 13.61 8.98 0.73
C LEU A 122 12.99 8.45 -0.56
N LEU A 123 13.01 7.14 -0.74
CA LEU A 123 12.31 6.41 -1.79
C LEU A 123 11.14 5.64 -1.19
N ILE A 124 9.96 5.79 -1.78
CA ILE A 124 8.77 4.99 -1.46
C ILE A 124 8.46 4.14 -2.67
N THR A 125 8.53 2.82 -2.56
CA THR A 125 8.02 1.98 -3.64
C THR A 125 6.53 1.72 -3.43
N VAL A 126 5.78 1.67 -4.52
CA VAL A 126 4.37 1.31 -4.49
C VAL A 126 4.10 0.21 -5.51
N ASP A 127 3.39 -0.82 -5.07
CA ASP A 127 3.03 -1.99 -5.87
C ASP A 127 4.23 -2.80 -6.40
N CYS A 128 5.39 -2.63 -5.80
CA CYS A 128 6.61 -3.36 -6.16
C CYS A 128 7.65 -3.31 -5.04
N GLY A 129 8.69 -4.13 -5.18
CA GLY A 129 9.88 -4.06 -4.34
C GLY A 129 10.01 -5.17 -3.33
N ILE A 130 8.96 -5.92 -2.99
CA ILE A 130 9.02 -6.99 -1.98
C ILE A 130 10.00 -8.11 -2.35
N SER A 131 10.25 -8.34 -3.63
CA SER A 131 11.19 -9.35 -4.14
C SER A 131 12.61 -8.82 -4.37
N SER A 132 12.87 -7.53 -4.12
CA SER A 132 14.12 -6.86 -4.49
C SER A 132 15.16 -6.81 -3.36
N HIS A 133 15.31 -7.93 -2.61
CA HIS A 133 16.19 -7.99 -1.43
C HIS A 133 17.60 -7.46 -1.70
N ASP A 134 18.28 -7.95 -2.75
CA ASP A 134 19.68 -7.64 -3.00
C ASP A 134 19.88 -6.17 -3.40
N LEU A 135 19.00 -5.62 -4.22
CA LEU A 135 19.02 -4.21 -4.58
C LEU A 135 18.79 -3.31 -3.38
N VAL A 136 17.80 -3.64 -2.55
CA VAL A 136 17.53 -2.86 -1.34
C VAL A 136 18.72 -2.94 -0.38
N GLN A 137 19.33 -4.11 -0.22
CA GLN A 137 20.55 -4.27 0.60
C GLN A 137 21.72 -3.42 0.07
N GLN A 138 21.88 -3.33 -1.24
CA GLN A 138 22.95 -2.55 -1.89
C GLN A 138 22.75 -1.04 -1.67
N PHE A 139 21.54 -0.54 -1.78
CA PHE A 139 21.24 0.89 -1.75
C PHE A 139 20.80 1.44 -0.38
N SER A 140 20.34 0.62 0.55
CA SER A 140 19.92 1.06 1.89
C SER A 140 20.96 1.83 2.70
N PRO A 141 22.30 1.68 2.51
CA PRO A 141 23.26 2.50 3.21
C PRO A 141 23.31 3.98 2.75
N VAL A 142 22.74 4.29 1.59
CA VAL A 142 22.81 5.63 0.97
C VAL A 142 21.46 6.24 0.63
N LEU A 143 20.37 5.46 0.72
CA LEU A 143 19.02 5.87 0.40
C LEU A 143 18.03 5.18 1.34
N ASP A 144 17.29 5.95 2.13
CA ASP A 144 16.20 5.40 2.93
C ASP A 144 15.07 4.92 2.03
N MET A 145 14.58 3.70 2.29
CA MET A 145 13.53 3.09 1.49
C MET A 145 12.35 2.64 2.36
N ILE A 146 11.15 2.95 1.90
CA ILE A 146 9.89 2.39 2.38
C ILE A 146 9.30 1.57 1.24
N ILE A 147 9.08 0.29 1.45
CA ILE A 147 8.48 -0.60 0.45
C ILE A 147 7.01 -0.81 0.79
N THR A 148 6.13 -0.51 -0.17
CA THR A 148 4.72 -0.89 -0.10
C THR A 148 4.38 -1.82 -1.25
N ASP A 149 3.91 -3.02 -0.91
CA ASP A 149 3.68 -4.08 -1.88
C ASP A 149 2.60 -5.04 -1.38
N HIS A 150 1.98 -5.80 -2.27
CA HIS A 150 0.96 -6.80 -1.97
C HIS A 150 1.26 -8.18 -2.55
N HIS A 151 2.31 -8.28 -3.35
CA HIS A 151 2.76 -9.56 -3.92
C HIS A 151 3.24 -10.53 -2.83
N GLU A 152 3.35 -11.81 -3.17
CA GLU A 152 3.82 -12.83 -2.23
C GLU A 152 5.24 -12.52 -1.75
N PRO A 153 5.46 -12.39 -0.44
CA PRO A 153 6.78 -12.10 0.09
C PRO A 153 7.73 -13.30 -0.09
N PRO A 154 8.97 -13.06 -0.48
CA PRO A 154 10.00 -14.10 -0.48
C PRO A 154 10.38 -14.49 0.96
N GLU A 155 11.19 -15.57 1.10
CA GLU A 155 11.72 -15.99 2.39
C GLU A 155 12.56 -14.89 3.05
N GLN A 156 13.35 -14.17 2.25
CA GLN A 156 14.16 -13.05 2.72
C GLN A 156 13.51 -11.72 2.32
N ILE A 157 12.95 -11.04 3.30
CA ILE A 157 12.33 -9.72 3.13
C ILE A 157 13.42 -8.66 2.86
N PRO A 158 13.22 -7.70 1.94
CA PRO A 158 14.15 -6.62 1.70
C PRO A 158 14.48 -5.83 2.98
N PRO A 159 15.78 -5.52 3.24
CA PRO A 159 16.21 -4.80 4.44
C PRO A 159 16.00 -3.28 4.30
N ALA A 160 14.78 -2.88 3.92
CA ALA A 160 14.35 -1.49 3.88
C ALA A 160 14.07 -0.95 5.29
N LEU A 161 14.03 0.37 5.45
CA LEU A 161 13.67 1.03 6.70
C LEU A 161 12.27 0.59 7.18
N ALA A 162 11.33 0.44 6.25
CA ALA A 162 10.02 -0.15 6.50
C ALA A 162 9.56 -0.96 5.29
N VAL A 163 8.87 -2.07 5.56
CA VAL A 163 8.21 -2.90 4.55
C VAL A 163 6.74 -3.05 4.94
N LEU A 164 5.87 -2.55 4.11
CA LEU A 164 4.42 -2.63 4.25
C LEU A 164 3.86 -3.64 3.25
N ASN A 165 3.56 -4.82 3.75
CA ASN A 165 2.91 -5.86 2.97
C ASN A 165 2.06 -6.69 3.93
N PRO A 166 0.74 -6.81 3.71
CA PRO A 166 -0.14 -7.53 4.62
C PRO A 166 0.19 -9.02 4.72
N LYS A 167 0.79 -9.61 3.67
CA LYS A 167 1.13 -11.03 3.60
C LYS A 167 2.45 -11.39 4.28
N GLN A 168 3.28 -10.40 4.66
CA GLN A 168 4.56 -10.73 5.33
C GLN A 168 4.35 -11.46 6.65
N ALA A 169 5.28 -12.35 6.99
CA ALA A 169 5.22 -13.16 8.20
C ALA A 169 5.07 -12.30 9.46
N GLY A 170 4.10 -12.64 10.30
CA GLY A 170 3.82 -11.93 11.55
C GLY A 170 3.15 -10.56 11.39
N CYS A 171 2.65 -10.21 10.21
CA CYS A 171 1.85 -8.98 10.03
C CYS A 171 0.45 -9.19 10.63
N PRO A 172 0.02 -8.38 11.62
CA PRO A 172 -1.30 -8.54 12.24
C PRO A 172 -2.45 -7.89 11.45
N TYR A 173 -2.17 -7.18 10.36
CA TYR A 173 -3.22 -6.58 9.52
C TYR A 173 -4.18 -7.66 9.02
N PRO A 174 -5.50 -7.56 9.25
CA PRO A 174 -6.40 -8.69 9.08
C PRO A 174 -6.68 -9.06 7.63
N PHE A 175 -6.76 -8.07 6.72
CA PHE A 175 -7.09 -8.31 5.32
C PHE A 175 -5.81 -8.47 4.48
N LYS A 176 -5.53 -9.71 4.05
CA LYS A 176 -4.30 -10.09 3.34
C LYS A 176 -4.34 -9.82 1.84
N GLU A 177 -5.54 -9.68 1.27
CA GLU A 177 -5.78 -9.59 -0.17
C GLU A 177 -5.97 -8.15 -0.65
N LEU A 178 -5.30 -7.18 0.01
CA LEU A 178 -5.24 -5.82 -0.52
C LEU A 178 -4.50 -5.82 -1.86
N ALA A 179 -4.99 -5.03 -2.82
CA ALA A 179 -4.23 -4.63 -4.01
C ALA A 179 -3.12 -3.64 -3.62
N GLY A 180 -2.19 -3.33 -4.52
CA GLY A 180 -1.14 -2.33 -4.29
C GLY A 180 -1.73 -0.97 -3.90
N ALA A 181 -2.78 -0.52 -4.62
CA ALA A 181 -3.51 0.70 -4.28
C ALA A 181 -4.13 0.66 -2.87
N GLY A 182 -4.62 -0.50 -2.44
CA GLY A 182 -5.13 -0.69 -1.09
C GLY A 182 -4.05 -0.57 -0.02
N VAL A 183 -2.85 -1.10 -0.24
CA VAL A 183 -1.70 -0.94 0.68
C VAL A 183 -1.26 0.53 0.73
N ALA A 184 -1.17 1.19 -0.43
CA ALA A 184 -0.87 2.62 -0.52
C ALA A 184 -1.92 3.47 0.22
N TYR A 185 -3.21 3.13 0.11
CA TYR A 185 -4.29 3.81 0.83
C TYR A 185 -4.14 3.66 2.35
N VAL A 186 -3.82 2.46 2.83
CA VAL A 186 -3.59 2.21 4.27
C VAL A 186 -2.41 3.03 4.79
N LEU A 187 -1.31 3.15 4.02
CA LEU A 187 -0.19 4.04 4.35
C LEU A 187 -0.62 5.51 4.40
N CYS A 188 -1.33 5.98 3.38
CA CYS A 188 -1.82 7.35 3.30
C CYS A 188 -2.75 7.69 4.47
N ARG A 189 -3.65 6.75 4.83
CA ARG A 189 -4.54 6.89 5.97
C ARG A 189 -3.77 7.00 7.30
N ALA A 190 -2.77 6.14 7.51
CA ALA A 190 -1.92 6.19 8.71
C ALA A 190 -1.17 7.50 8.82
N LEU A 191 -0.54 7.94 7.73
CA LEU A 191 0.21 9.19 7.67
C LEU A 191 -0.70 10.39 7.92
N TRP A 192 -1.87 10.44 7.28
CA TRP A 192 -2.83 11.52 7.47
C TRP A 192 -3.35 11.59 8.92
N GLN A 193 -3.73 10.45 9.49
CA GLN A 193 -4.16 10.38 10.90
C GLN A 193 -3.06 10.84 11.86
N HIS A 194 -1.80 10.51 11.57
CA HIS A 194 -0.67 10.94 12.39
C HIS A 194 -0.43 12.44 12.28
N HIS A 195 -0.44 13.00 11.08
CA HIS A 195 -0.13 14.40 10.80
C HIS A 195 -1.27 15.35 11.16
N CYS A 196 -2.51 15.01 10.76
CA CYS A 196 -3.68 15.89 10.89
C CYS A 196 -4.56 15.56 12.09
N HIS A 197 -4.39 14.40 12.74
CA HIS A 197 -5.26 13.87 13.80
C HIS A 197 -6.73 13.68 13.36
N GLU A 198 -6.97 13.47 12.08
CA GLU A 198 -8.26 13.29 11.44
C GLU A 198 -8.21 12.11 10.46
N ASP A 199 -9.37 11.61 10.05
CA ASP A 199 -9.43 10.59 9.00
C ASP A 199 -9.06 11.18 7.63
N LEU A 200 -8.46 10.36 6.76
CA LEU A 200 -8.09 10.76 5.40
C LEU A 200 -9.33 11.19 4.61
N PRO A 201 -9.43 12.45 4.16
CA PRO A 201 -10.58 12.93 3.40
C PRO A 201 -10.46 12.53 1.93
N GLY A 202 -11.55 12.16 1.29
CA GLY A 202 -11.57 11.87 -0.15
C GLY A 202 -10.66 10.70 -0.56
N TYR A 203 -10.07 10.76 -1.74
CA TYR A 203 -9.10 9.79 -2.32
C TYR A 203 -9.63 8.36 -2.55
N THR A 204 -10.87 8.05 -2.19
CA THR A 204 -11.45 6.71 -2.37
C THR A 204 -11.76 6.39 -3.82
N ASP A 205 -11.81 7.37 -4.67
CA ASP A 205 -11.94 7.26 -6.11
C ASP A 205 -10.61 6.93 -6.80
N LEU A 206 -9.50 6.97 -6.05
CA LEU A 206 -8.15 6.57 -6.49
C LEU A 206 -7.70 5.21 -5.91
N ALA A 207 -8.48 4.59 -5.01
CA ALA A 207 -8.05 3.37 -4.29
C ALA A 207 -8.80 2.11 -4.70
#